data_637f3dd06cf7b62220dbed30dd319de1
#
_entry.id   637f3dd06cf7b62220dbed30dd319de1
#
_cell.length_a   1.000
_cell.length_b   1.000
_cell.length_c   1.000
_cell.angle_alpha   90.00
_cell.angle_beta   90.00
_cell.angle_gamma   90.00
#
_symmetry.space_group_name_H-M   'P 1'
#
loop_
_entity.id
_entity.type
_entity.pdbx_description
1 polymer ?
#
loop_
_entity_poly.entity_id
_entity_poly.type
_entity_poly.pdbx_seq_one_letter_code
_entity_poly.pdbx_strand_id
1 'polypeptide(L)'
;MSRARLPAPRILGVATCVPSRRFDNIADSVEFPPDEVRKVVGMAGVATRHIADDATCSTDLCFAAADKLLDELACDRSTVDVLIMATQTPDYIMPSSSCVLQERLGLSTNCAAFDLNLGCSAYVYGLWLASSLLATSGYRRILLLNGETPSRYADRSDRSVALLFGDAGSATLLERREPGVEAEDSSFVLHTDGAGAEDLIIRSGGFRDRFNVDPRQHCVSMNGSNVFNFTIRVIPPLIRDTLELAGVDKDAVDYYMFHQSNRFIMNHLTKKVGLATERVPIILDRFGNTGGPSIPLAMTQAGFDRPADRSLRLMLLGYGVGLSWAAALVTLPPQARLMHTEWPSHGK
;
A
#
# COMPACT_ATOMS: atom_id res chain seq x y z
N MET A 1 17.58 13.20 -8.53
CA MET A 1 16.69 12.02 -8.43
C MET A 1 17.23 11.10 -7.35
N SER A 2 16.40 10.67 -6.41
CA SER A 2 16.80 9.65 -5.45
C SER A 2 16.65 8.29 -6.13
N ARG A 3 17.78 7.69 -6.53
CA ARG A 3 17.87 6.38 -7.19
C ARG A 3 18.74 5.47 -6.34
N ALA A 4 18.32 4.23 -6.11
CA ALA A 4 19.08 3.25 -5.37
C ALA A 4 19.00 1.87 -6.06
N ARG A 5 20.16 1.22 -6.22
CA ARG A 5 20.25 -0.24 -6.48
C ARG A 5 20.78 -0.88 -5.21
N LEU A 6 20.05 -1.83 -4.69
CA LEU A 6 20.36 -2.48 -3.43
C LEU A 6 20.35 -4.00 -3.63
N PRO A 7 21.20 -4.74 -2.93
CA PRO A 7 21.07 -6.18 -2.88
C PRO A 7 19.64 -6.56 -2.55
N ALA A 8 18.98 -7.34 -3.42
CA ALA A 8 17.60 -7.69 -3.23
C ALA A 8 17.41 -8.54 -1.97
N PRO A 9 16.59 -8.11 -1.00
CA PRO A 9 16.21 -8.97 0.10
C PRO A 9 15.37 -10.14 -0.42
N ARG A 10 15.28 -11.20 0.35
CA ARG A 10 14.35 -12.29 0.10
C ARG A 10 12.98 -11.92 0.64
N ILE A 11 11.98 -11.78 -0.22
CA ILE A 11 10.59 -11.65 0.19
C ILE A 11 10.12 -13.05 0.59
N LEU A 12 9.96 -13.31 1.89
CA LEU A 12 9.50 -14.61 2.40
C LEU A 12 8.00 -14.77 2.20
N GLY A 13 7.26 -13.68 2.32
CA GLY A 13 5.83 -13.67 2.06
C GLY A 13 5.20 -12.30 2.23
N VAL A 14 4.00 -12.18 1.70
CA VAL A 14 3.11 -11.03 1.84
C VAL A 14 1.74 -11.54 2.28
N ALA A 15 1.22 -10.97 3.36
CA ALA A 15 -0.14 -11.23 3.81
C ALA A 15 -0.93 -9.92 3.83
N THR A 16 -2.23 -10.01 3.58
CA THR A 16 -3.15 -8.86 3.65
C THR A 16 -4.38 -9.22 4.47
N CYS A 17 -4.96 -8.20 5.08
CA CYS A 17 -6.20 -8.28 5.82
C CYS A 17 -7.11 -7.14 5.44
N VAL A 18 -8.41 -7.44 5.31
CA VAL A 18 -9.47 -6.44 5.15
C VAL A 18 -10.54 -6.67 6.22
N PRO A 19 -11.33 -5.64 6.58
CA PRO A 19 -12.51 -5.86 7.41
C PRO A 19 -13.47 -6.85 6.75
N SER A 20 -14.14 -7.71 7.50
CA SER A 20 -15.14 -8.65 6.97
C SER A 20 -16.42 -7.93 6.47
N ARG A 21 -16.69 -6.72 6.97
CA ARG A 21 -17.82 -5.92 6.53
C ARG A 21 -17.60 -5.40 5.11
N ARG A 22 -18.37 -5.96 4.18
CA ARG A 22 -18.40 -5.54 2.79
C ARG A 22 -19.53 -4.53 2.58
N PHE A 23 -19.25 -3.46 1.85
CA PHE A 23 -20.17 -2.42 1.45
C PHE A 23 -20.30 -2.41 -0.08
N ASP A 24 -21.51 -2.63 -0.59
CA ASP A 24 -21.82 -2.52 -2.01
C ASP A 24 -22.22 -1.08 -2.33
N ASN A 25 -21.41 -0.40 -3.16
CA ASN A 25 -21.63 1.00 -3.44
C ASN A 25 -22.98 1.29 -4.11
N ILE A 26 -23.54 0.33 -4.86
CA ILE A 26 -24.84 0.52 -5.53
C ILE A 26 -26.00 0.17 -4.61
N ALA A 27 -25.89 -0.93 -3.87
CA ALA A 27 -26.99 -1.44 -3.04
C ALA A 27 -27.09 -0.71 -1.69
N ASP A 28 -25.94 -0.36 -1.08
CA ASP A 28 -25.90 0.13 0.30
C ASP A 28 -25.76 1.66 0.41
N SER A 29 -25.47 2.37 -0.70
CA SER A 29 -25.35 3.83 -0.66
C SER A 29 -26.71 4.50 -0.59
N VAL A 30 -26.91 5.29 0.45
CA VAL A 30 -28.16 6.02 0.71
C VAL A 30 -27.99 7.55 0.60
N GLU A 31 -26.74 8.04 0.58
CA GLU A 31 -26.45 9.47 0.58
C GLU A 31 -26.59 10.13 -0.80
N PHE A 32 -26.56 9.35 -1.87
CA PHE A 32 -26.59 9.86 -3.25
C PHE A 32 -27.68 9.20 -4.09
N PRO A 33 -28.23 9.90 -5.09
CA PRO A 33 -29.15 9.32 -6.05
C PRO A 33 -28.54 8.10 -6.76
N PRO A 34 -29.29 6.99 -6.97
CA PRO A 34 -28.76 5.77 -7.57
C PRO A 34 -28.07 5.94 -8.93
N ASP A 35 -28.54 6.90 -9.76
CA ASP A 35 -27.94 7.19 -11.06
C ASP A 35 -26.57 7.85 -10.93
N GLU A 36 -26.38 8.67 -9.92
CA GLU A 36 -25.09 9.27 -9.61
C GLU A 36 -24.10 8.23 -9.09
N VAL A 37 -24.56 7.35 -8.18
CA VAL A 37 -23.74 6.23 -7.69
C VAL A 37 -23.28 5.36 -8.85
N ARG A 38 -24.19 4.97 -9.77
CA ARG A 38 -23.83 4.17 -10.94
C ARG A 38 -22.78 4.85 -11.83
N LYS A 39 -22.87 6.18 -12.03
CA LYS A 39 -21.86 6.94 -12.80
C LYS A 39 -20.50 6.93 -12.12
N VAL A 40 -20.45 7.16 -10.80
CA VAL A 40 -19.20 7.15 -10.03
C VAL A 40 -18.58 5.75 -10.04
N VAL A 41 -19.36 4.71 -9.76
CA VAL A 41 -18.91 3.30 -9.81
C VAL A 41 -18.38 2.94 -11.19
N GLY A 42 -19.05 3.34 -12.26
CA GLY A 42 -18.61 3.11 -13.65
C GLY A 42 -17.26 3.75 -13.96
N MET A 43 -17.03 4.97 -13.46
CA MET A 43 -15.81 5.75 -13.73
C MET A 43 -14.66 5.34 -12.79
N ALA A 44 -14.91 5.30 -11.47
CA ALA A 44 -13.89 4.94 -10.47
C ALA A 44 -13.56 3.45 -10.51
N GLY A 45 -14.51 2.61 -10.90
CA GLY A 45 -14.36 1.17 -10.99
C GLY A 45 -14.52 0.42 -9.66
N VAL A 46 -15.08 1.06 -8.64
CA VAL A 46 -15.25 0.51 -7.30
C VAL A 46 -16.68 0.03 -7.13
N ALA A 47 -16.94 -1.26 -7.21
CA ALA A 47 -18.27 -1.83 -7.00
C ALA A 47 -18.50 -2.09 -5.50
N THR A 48 -17.52 -2.68 -4.83
CA THR A 48 -17.60 -3.01 -3.41
C THR A 48 -16.34 -2.56 -2.67
N ARG A 49 -16.47 -2.37 -1.36
CA ARG A 49 -15.37 -2.00 -0.46
C ARG A 49 -15.48 -2.76 0.84
N HIS A 50 -14.35 -2.96 1.51
CA HIS A 50 -14.31 -3.44 2.88
C HIS A 50 -14.11 -2.24 3.81
N ILE A 51 -14.96 -2.10 4.82
CA ILE A 51 -15.00 -0.92 5.70
C ILE A 51 -14.90 -1.37 7.15
N ALA A 52 -13.91 -0.82 7.85
CA ALA A 52 -13.71 -1.05 9.28
C ALA A 52 -14.87 -0.46 10.10
N ASP A 53 -15.27 -1.16 11.14
CA ASP A 53 -16.13 -0.60 12.17
C ASP A 53 -15.38 0.41 13.05
N ASP A 54 -16.09 1.11 13.94
CA ASP A 54 -15.52 2.16 14.78
C ASP A 54 -14.45 1.64 15.75
N ALA A 55 -14.44 0.35 16.07
CA ALA A 55 -13.50 -0.28 16.98
C ALA A 55 -12.23 -0.80 16.28
N THR A 56 -12.26 -0.98 14.96
CA THR A 56 -11.15 -1.57 14.18
C THR A 56 -10.24 -0.49 13.65
N CYS A 57 -8.95 -0.51 14.02
CA CYS A 57 -7.92 0.40 13.56
C CYS A 57 -7.01 -0.25 12.49
N SER A 58 -6.14 0.56 11.87
CA SER A 58 -5.17 0.07 10.90
C SER A 58 -4.20 -0.96 11.50
N THR A 59 -3.88 -0.84 12.80
CA THR A 59 -3.05 -1.81 13.51
C THR A 59 -3.71 -3.16 13.66
N ASP A 60 -5.04 -3.24 13.82
CA ASP A 60 -5.75 -4.52 13.92
C ASP A 60 -5.66 -5.31 12.62
N LEU A 61 -5.83 -4.62 11.49
CA LEU A 61 -5.70 -5.22 10.17
C LEU A 61 -4.26 -5.66 9.89
N CYS A 62 -3.28 -4.84 10.28
CA CYS A 62 -1.87 -5.19 10.17
C CYS A 62 -1.48 -6.34 11.09
N PHE A 63 -2.01 -6.37 12.32
CA PHE A 63 -1.80 -7.46 13.26
C PHE A 63 -2.29 -8.79 12.67
N ALA A 64 -3.52 -8.85 12.17
CA ALA A 64 -4.07 -10.07 11.60
C ALA A 64 -3.28 -10.57 10.37
N ALA A 65 -2.82 -9.63 9.51
CA ALA A 65 -1.97 -9.97 8.38
C ALA A 65 -0.60 -10.50 8.83
N ALA A 66 0.03 -9.84 9.81
CA ALA A 66 1.36 -10.21 10.32
C ALA A 66 1.33 -11.53 11.09
N ASP A 67 0.36 -11.70 11.98
CA ASP A 67 0.18 -12.89 12.79
C ASP A 67 0.04 -14.12 11.88
N LYS A 68 -0.89 -14.06 10.92
CA LYS A 68 -1.06 -15.10 9.90
C LYS A 68 0.23 -15.38 9.11
N LEU A 69 0.95 -14.33 8.70
CA LEU A 69 2.18 -14.47 7.92
C LEU A 69 3.28 -15.18 8.72
N LEU A 70 3.50 -14.75 9.97
CA LEU A 70 4.55 -15.29 10.83
C LEU A 70 4.28 -16.75 11.19
N ASP A 71 3.01 -17.10 11.48
CA ASP A 71 2.60 -18.46 11.82
C ASP A 71 2.75 -19.41 10.61
N GLU A 72 2.27 -19.02 9.43
CA GLU A 72 2.36 -19.84 8.20
C GLU A 72 3.81 -20.05 7.73
N LEU A 73 4.70 -19.10 8.05
CA LEU A 73 6.13 -19.24 7.78
C LEU A 73 6.88 -19.97 8.90
N ALA A 74 6.20 -20.37 9.99
CA ALA A 74 6.81 -20.89 11.21
C ALA A 74 7.99 -19.99 11.66
N CYS A 75 7.80 -18.65 11.57
CA CYS A 75 8.84 -17.69 11.89
C CYS A 75 8.96 -17.53 13.38
N ASP A 76 10.14 -17.79 13.93
CA ASP A 76 10.45 -17.42 15.30
C ASP A 76 10.42 -15.88 15.42
N ARG A 77 9.43 -15.36 16.13
CA ARG A 77 9.15 -13.93 16.29
C ARG A 77 10.30 -13.19 16.95
N SER A 78 11.12 -13.88 17.77
CA SER A 78 12.32 -13.32 18.39
C SER A 78 13.42 -12.95 17.38
N THR A 79 13.33 -13.46 16.14
CA THR A 79 14.31 -13.23 15.06
C THR A 79 13.96 -12.05 14.16
N VAL A 80 12.87 -11.33 14.44
CA VAL A 80 12.52 -10.09 13.72
C VAL A 80 13.30 -8.95 14.36
N ASP A 81 14.24 -8.38 13.62
CA ASP A 81 15.12 -7.32 14.11
C ASP A 81 14.49 -5.93 14.03
N VAL A 82 13.63 -5.71 13.02
CA VAL A 82 12.99 -4.41 12.80
C VAL A 82 11.53 -4.59 12.41
N LEU A 83 10.68 -3.77 13.02
CA LEU A 83 9.27 -3.59 12.66
C LEU A 83 9.06 -2.17 12.12
N ILE A 84 8.63 -2.06 10.87
CA ILE A 84 8.28 -0.78 10.24
C ILE A 84 6.76 -0.78 10.02
N MET A 85 6.06 0.22 10.56
CA MET A 85 4.63 0.43 10.29
C MET A 85 4.45 1.68 9.44
N ALA A 86 3.97 1.53 8.22
CA ALA A 86 3.64 2.64 7.36
C ALA A 86 2.13 2.92 7.42
N THR A 87 1.75 4.12 7.87
CA THR A 87 0.34 4.52 8.02
C THR A 87 0.18 6.04 8.13
N GLN A 88 -0.97 6.55 7.66
CA GLN A 88 -1.47 7.90 7.93
C GLN A 88 -2.75 7.88 8.79
N THR A 89 -3.18 6.68 9.21
CA THR A 89 -4.28 6.48 10.14
C THR A 89 -3.81 5.72 11.39
N PRO A 90 -2.83 6.26 12.14
CA PRO A 90 -2.35 5.61 13.35
C PRO A 90 -3.43 5.57 14.42
N ASP A 91 -3.38 4.58 15.32
CA ASP A 91 -4.33 4.45 16.42
C ASP A 91 -4.24 5.65 17.38
N TYR A 92 -3.03 6.13 17.59
CA TYR A 92 -2.73 7.23 18.51
C TYR A 92 -1.73 8.22 17.88
N ILE A 93 -1.77 9.46 18.33
CA ILE A 93 -0.71 10.43 18.00
C ILE A 93 0.62 9.97 18.65
N MET A 94 0.56 9.39 19.82
CA MET A 94 1.64 8.72 20.56
C MET A 94 1.03 7.68 21.52
N PRO A 95 1.66 6.51 21.73
CA PRO A 95 2.91 6.05 21.11
C PRO A 95 2.75 5.73 19.61
N SER A 96 3.87 5.42 18.93
CA SER A 96 3.83 4.92 17.56
C SER A 96 3.08 3.58 17.47
N SER A 97 2.37 3.36 16.36
CA SER A 97 1.62 2.13 16.09
C SER A 97 2.51 0.89 16.10
N SER A 98 3.74 1.03 15.62
CA SER A 98 4.74 -0.04 15.62
C SER A 98 5.12 -0.51 17.03
N CYS A 99 5.22 0.40 18.01
CA CYS A 99 5.49 0.02 19.40
C CYS A 99 4.35 -0.83 19.99
N VAL A 100 3.10 -0.47 19.70
CA VAL A 100 1.93 -1.25 20.12
C VAL A 100 1.93 -2.63 19.45
N LEU A 101 2.23 -2.67 18.15
CA LEU A 101 2.27 -3.91 17.39
C LEU A 101 3.44 -4.82 17.76
N GLN A 102 4.58 -4.26 18.19
CA GLN A 102 5.72 -5.05 18.66
C GLN A 102 5.31 -5.97 19.82
N GLU A 103 4.61 -5.42 20.80
CA GLU A 103 4.11 -6.19 21.96
C GLU A 103 3.01 -7.16 21.54
N ARG A 104 1.99 -6.69 20.81
CA ARG A 104 0.86 -7.52 20.37
C ARG A 104 1.29 -8.72 19.53
N LEU A 105 2.32 -8.58 18.70
CA LEU A 105 2.88 -9.65 17.88
C LEU A 105 3.86 -10.55 18.65
N GLY A 106 4.16 -10.25 19.91
CA GLY A 106 5.13 -11.01 20.71
C GLY A 106 6.55 -10.93 20.15
N LEU A 107 6.93 -9.82 19.50
CA LEU A 107 8.30 -9.63 19.02
C LEU A 107 9.23 -9.31 20.21
N SER A 108 10.51 -9.60 20.03
CA SER A 108 11.53 -9.31 21.05
C SER A 108 11.61 -7.81 21.38
N THR A 109 11.90 -7.47 22.63
CA THR A 109 12.25 -6.09 23.02
C THR A 109 13.56 -5.60 22.40
N ASN A 110 14.34 -6.48 21.77
CA ASN A 110 15.49 -6.11 20.94
C ASN A 110 15.09 -5.70 19.52
N CYS A 111 13.81 -5.81 19.15
CA CYS A 111 13.30 -5.37 17.85
C CYS A 111 13.21 -3.84 17.82
N ALA A 112 13.85 -3.20 16.85
CA ALA A 112 13.66 -1.78 16.60
C ALA A 112 12.30 -1.54 15.94
N ALA A 113 11.43 -0.69 16.52
CA ALA A 113 10.09 -0.43 16.00
C ALA A 113 9.86 1.07 15.79
N PHE A 114 9.37 1.45 14.58
CA PHE A 114 9.07 2.84 14.25
C PHE A 114 8.01 2.95 13.14
N ASP A 115 7.33 4.09 13.11
CA ASP A 115 6.32 4.41 12.10
C ASP A 115 6.89 5.25 10.97
N LEU A 116 6.32 5.05 9.77
CA LEU A 116 6.58 5.81 8.56
C LEU A 116 5.28 6.51 8.13
N ASN A 117 5.21 7.83 8.29
CA ASN A 117 4.04 8.62 7.92
C ASN A 117 4.05 8.92 6.40
N LEU A 118 3.60 7.95 5.61
CA LEU A 118 3.36 8.06 4.18
C LEU A 118 2.09 7.29 3.81
N GLY A 119 1.38 7.77 2.77
CA GLY A 119 0.15 7.16 2.28
C GLY A 119 0.36 6.30 1.05
N CYS A 120 -0.14 6.73 -0.12
CA CYS A 120 -0.20 5.93 -1.35
C CYS A 120 1.15 5.40 -1.87
N SER A 121 2.26 6.06 -1.58
CA SER A 121 3.63 5.61 -1.93
C SER A 121 4.31 4.79 -0.84
N ALA A 122 3.70 4.67 0.34
CA ALA A 122 4.30 4.14 1.56
C ALA A 122 4.90 2.75 1.40
N TYR A 123 4.22 1.84 0.68
CA TYR A 123 4.72 0.48 0.51
C TYR A 123 6.07 0.44 -0.22
N VAL A 124 6.22 1.24 -1.28
CA VAL A 124 7.48 1.30 -2.04
C VAL A 124 8.60 1.96 -1.22
N TYR A 125 8.28 3.06 -0.51
CA TYR A 125 9.24 3.70 0.40
C TYR A 125 9.63 2.79 1.56
N GLY A 126 8.67 2.04 2.13
CA GLY A 126 8.92 1.06 3.19
C GLY A 126 9.83 -0.08 2.72
N LEU A 127 9.60 -0.60 1.50
CA LEU A 127 10.46 -1.63 0.90
C LEU A 127 11.88 -1.11 0.65
N TRP A 128 12.01 0.13 0.14
CA TRP A 128 13.32 0.76 -0.03
C TRP A 128 14.06 0.89 1.30
N LEU A 129 13.38 1.39 2.34
CA LEU A 129 13.97 1.56 3.67
C LEU A 129 14.37 0.21 4.27
N ALA A 130 13.49 -0.79 4.22
CA ALA A 130 13.79 -2.13 4.72
C ALA A 130 14.95 -2.77 3.95
N SER A 131 14.99 -2.65 2.62
CA SER A 131 16.10 -3.14 1.81
C SER A 131 17.42 -2.44 2.14
N SER A 132 17.38 -1.12 2.38
CA SER A 132 18.57 -0.34 2.77
C SER A 132 19.09 -0.79 4.15
N LEU A 133 18.21 -0.99 5.11
CA LEU A 133 18.58 -1.49 6.44
C LEU A 133 19.18 -2.90 6.37
N LEU A 134 18.58 -3.81 5.60
CA LEU A 134 19.12 -5.16 5.42
C LEU A 134 20.47 -5.19 4.70
N ALA A 135 20.73 -4.23 3.79
CA ALA A 135 21.97 -4.14 3.04
C ALA A 135 23.13 -3.55 3.86
N THR A 136 22.84 -2.63 4.81
CA THR A 136 23.86 -1.81 5.47
C THR A 136 24.02 -2.08 6.96
N SER A 137 23.11 -2.82 7.58
CA SER A 137 23.14 -3.15 9.01
C SER A 137 23.45 -4.63 9.26
N GLY A 138 23.56 -5.00 10.55
CA GLY A 138 23.62 -6.38 10.98
C GLY A 138 22.28 -7.12 10.97
N TYR A 139 21.18 -6.44 10.64
CA TYR A 139 19.84 -7.01 10.67
C TYR A 139 19.64 -8.14 9.67
N ARG A 140 18.89 -9.13 10.09
CA ARG A 140 18.57 -10.31 9.29
C ARG A 140 17.15 -10.31 8.76
N ARG A 141 16.17 -9.90 9.59
CA ARG A 141 14.75 -9.93 9.25
C ARG A 141 14.06 -8.61 9.57
N ILE A 142 13.26 -8.14 8.62
CA ILE A 142 12.43 -6.94 8.78
C ILE A 142 10.98 -7.30 8.45
N LEU A 143 10.08 -6.95 9.35
CA LEU A 143 8.64 -7.01 9.14
C LEU A 143 8.16 -5.61 8.74
N LEU A 144 7.74 -5.45 7.49
CA LEU A 144 7.14 -4.23 6.97
C LEU A 144 5.62 -4.38 7.00
N LEU A 145 4.97 -3.52 7.76
CA LEU A 145 3.53 -3.39 7.83
C LEU A 145 3.09 -2.14 7.08
N ASN A 146 1.95 -2.21 6.41
CA ASN A 146 1.31 -1.05 5.82
C ASN A 146 -0.20 -1.19 6.00
N GLY A 147 -0.81 -0.25 6.71
CA GLY A 147 -2.24 -0.30 7.07
C GLY A 147 -2.88 1.06 7.01
N GLU A 148 -4.12 1.08 6.50
CA GLU A 148 -4.91 2.30 6.38
C GLU A 148 -6.40 2.01 6.59
N THR A 149 -7.07 2.96 7.26
CA THR A 149 -8.52 3.02 7.37
C THR A 149 -9.07 4.31 6.76
N PRO A 150 -8.89 4.52 5.44
CA PRO A 150 -9.23 5.79 4.79
C PRO A 150 -10.73 6.05 4.71
N SER A 151 -11.57 5.04 4.92
CA SER A 151 -13.02 5.22 5.04
C SER A 151 -13.41 6.16 6.18
N ARG A 152 -12.54 6.30 7.22
CA ARG A 152 -12.79 7.14 8.39
C ARG A 152 -12.62 8.64 8.14
N TYR A 153 -11.79 9.01 7.17
CA TYR A 153 -11.59 10.41 6.79
C TYR A 153 -12.26 10.78 5.46
N ALA A 154 -13.01 9.86 4.86
CA ALA A 154 -13.79 10.18 3.67
C ALA A 154 -15.03 11.00 4.06
N ASP A 155 -15.20 12.18 3.46
CA ASP A 155 -16.43 12.95 3.61
C ASP A 155 -17.59 12.21 2.93
N ARG A 156 -18.55 11.75 3.71
CA ARG A 156 -19.72 11.01 3.22
C ARG A 156 -20.63 11.83 2.31
N SER A 157 -20.53 13.16 2.37
CA SER A 157 -21.28 14.08 1.50
C SER A 157 -20.55 14.39 0.18
N ASP A 158 -19.27 14.09 0.08
CA ASP A 158 -18.48 14.27 -1.16
C ASP A 158 -18.41 12.97 -1.95
N ARG A 159 -19.20 12.88 -3.02
CA ARG A 159 -19.25 11.70 -3.91
C ARG A 159 -17.92 11.33 -4.54
N SER A 160 -16.95 12.26 -4.62
CA SER A 160 -15.62 11.99 -5.21
C SER A 160 -14.76 11.09 -4.33
N VAL A 161 -15.01 11.06 -3.03
CA VAL A 161 -14.25 10.28 -2.03
C VAL A 161 -15.12 9.26 -1.29
N ALA A 162 -16.42 9.56 -1.07
CA ALA A 162 -17.32 8.72 -0.29
C ALA A 162 -17.45 7.28 -0.82
N LEU A 163 -17.38 7.10 -2.15
CA LEU A 163 -17.55 5.81 -2.83
C LEU A 163 -16.22 5.20 -3.30
N LEU A 164 -15.09 5.78 -2.89
CA LEU A 164 -13.76 5.40 -3.40
C LEU A 164 -12.98 4.53 -2.43
N PHE A 165 -12.92 4.92 -1.15
CA PHE A 165 -11.98 4.35 -0.19
C PHE A 165 -12.50 3.08 0.47
N GLY A 166 -11.62 2.08 0.60
CA GLY A 166 -11.77 0.90 1.43
C GLY A 166 -10.58 0.76 2.38
N ASP A 167 -10.71 -0.09 3.38
CA ASP A 167 -9.73 -0.26 4.46
C ASP A 167 -8.97 -1.58 4.32
N ALA A 168 -7.67 -1.56 4.63
CA ALA A 168 -6.84 -2.76 4.59
C ALA A 168 -5.59 -2.63 5.47
N GLY A 169 -5.05 -3.77 5.85
CA GLY A 169 -3.72 -3.93 6.42
C GLY A 169 -2.90 -4.95 5.63
N SER A 170 -1.58 -4.84 5.71
CA SER A 170 -0.66 -5.79 5.08
C SER A 170 0.59 -6.00 5.91
N ALA A 171 1.21 -7.15 5.72
CA ALA A 171 2.50 -7.51 6.28
C ALA A 171 3.38 -8.13 5.19
N THR A 172 4.64 -7.72 5.14
CA THR A 172 5.67 -8.29 4.27
C THR A 172 6.87 -8.67 5.13
N LEU A 173 7.27 -9.94 5.11
CA LEU A 173 8.46 -10.40 5.82
C LEU A 173 9.63 -10.47 4.84
N LEU A 174 10.66 -9.69 5.14
CA LEU A 174 11.89 -9.57 4.36
C LEU A 174 13.06 -10.20 5.13
N GLU A 175 13.91 -10.91 4.42
CA GLU A 175 15.12 -11.51 4.99
C GLU A 175 16.33 -11.13 4.16
N ARG A 176 17.44 -10.82 4.85
CA ARG A 176 18.74 -10.62 4.19
C ARG A 176 19.18 -11.92 3.53
N ARG A 177 19.67 -11.83 2.30
CA ARG A 177 20.26 -12.99 1.63
C ARG A 177 21.59 -13.37 2.25
N GLU A 178 21.85 -14.66 2.26
CA GLU A 178 23.17 -15.16 2.66
C GLU A 178 24.26 -14.68 1.67
N PRO A 179 25.45 -14.37 2.16
CA PRO A 179 26.57 -14.02 1.30
C PRO A 179 26.86 -15.10 0.25
N GLY A 180 27.14 -14.68 -0.99
CA GLY A 180 27.46 -15.60 -2.09
C GLY A 180 26.26 -16.17 -2.84
N VAL A 181 25.02 -15.87 -2.42
CA VAL A 181 23.83 -16.21 -3.18
C VAL A 181 23.60 -15.13 -4.24
N GLU A 182 23.82 -15.47 -5.51
CA GLU A 182 23.50 -14.56 -6.62
C GLU A 182 22.02 -14.22 -6.63
N ALA A 183 21.74 -12.94 -6.73
CA ALA A 183 20.40 -12.40 -6.91
C ALA A 183 20.49 -11.09 -7.69
N GLU A 184 19.43 -10.81 -8.45
CA GLU A 184 19.28 -9.50 -9.06
C GLU A 184 19.08 -8.44 -7.97
N ASP A 185 19.70 -7.26 -8.16
CA ASP A 185 19.45 -6.11 -7.29
C ASP A 185 18.01 -5.64 -7.40
N SER A 186 17.46 -5.13 -6.30
CA SER A 186 16.25 -4.32 -6.33
C SER A 186 16.60 -2.89 -6.73
N SER A 187 15.82 -2.31 -7.62
CA SER A 187 16.00 -0.94 -8.10
C SER A 187 14.87 -0.06 -7.58
N PHE A 188 15.21 1.10 -7.03
CA PHE A 188 14.27 2.05 -6.43
C PHE A 188 14.47 3.45 -7.01
N VAL A 189 13.37 4.10 -7.36
CA VAL A 189 13.34 5.53 -7.76
C VAL A 189 12.26 6.22 -6.93
N LEU A 190 12.65 7.25 -6.17
CA LEU A 190 11.77 7.92 -5.21
C LEU A 190 11.77 9.43 -5.44
N HIS A 191 10.60 10.05 -5.30
CA HIS A 191 10.41 11.48 -5.53
C HIS A 191 9.39 12.06 -4.55
N THR A 192 9.56 13.36 -4.27
CA THR A 192 8.63 14.17 -3.48
C THR A 192 8.52 15.55 -4.09
N ASP A 193 7.30 16.10 -4.12
CA ASP A 193 7.00 17.49 -4.52
C ASP A 193 6.00 18.10 -3.54
N GLY A 194 6.51 18.78 -2.54
CA GLY A 194 5.69 19.43 -1.50
C GLY A 194 4.86 20.61 -2.02
N ALA A 195 5.11 21.11 -3.24
CA ALA A 195 4.28 22.17 -3.82
C ALA A 195 2.83 21.73 -4.07
N GLY A 196 2.60 20.42 -4.20
CA GLY A 196 1.26 19.84 -4.36
C GLY A 196 0.59 19.41 -3.06
N ALA A 197 1.11 19.79 -1.88
CA ALA A 197 0.56 19.36 -0.60
C ALA A 197 -0.93 19.71 -0.41
N GLU A 198 -1.36 20.87 -0.94
CA GLU A 198 -2.74 21.33 -0.87
C GLU A 198 -3.71 20.56 -1.79
N ASP A 199 -3.22 19.81 -2.76
CA ASP A 199 -4.04 19.07 -3.71
C ASP A 199 -4.65 17.79 -3.12
N LEU A 200 -4.05 17.27 -2.04
CA LEU A 200 -4.55 16.08 -1.32
C LEU A 200 -4.13 16.18 0.15
N ILE A 201 -5.06 16.61 1.01
CA ILE A 201 -4.76 16.99 2.39
C ILE A 201 -5.94 16.72 3.33
N ILE A 202 -5.64 16.43 4.60
CA ILE A 202 -6.55 16.60 5.73
C ILE A 202 -6.03 17.79 6.53
N ARG A 203 -6.82 18.87 6.64
CA ARG A 203 -6.33 20.15 7.18
C ARG A 203 -6.24 20.16 8.68
N SER A 204 -7.17 19.46 9.34
CA SER A 204 -7.32 19.49 10.80
C SER A 204 -7.06 18.13 11.44
N GLY A 205 -6.94 18.11 12.77
CA GLY A 205 -6.60 16.89 13.54
C GLY A 205 -5.12 16.77 13.86
N GLY A 206 -4.23 17.32 13.03
CA GLY A 206 -2.81 17.50 13.34
C GLY A 206 -2.55 18.73 14.22
N PHE A 207 -1.30 18.94 14.66
CA PHE A 207 -0.96 20.01 15.61
C PHE A 207 -1.11 21.44 15.08
N ARG A 208 -1.14 21.63 13.74
CA ARG A 208 -1.34 22.96 13.14
C ARG A 208 -2.76 23.48 13.34
N ASP A 209 -3.76 22.61 13.27
CA ASP A 209 -5.18 22.92 13.46
C ASP A 209 -5.89 21.74 14.14
N ARG A 210 -5.61 21.57 15.44
CA ARG A 210 -5.99 20.36 16.17
C ARG A 210 -7.47 20.30 16.54
N PHE A 211 -8.08 21.46 16.81
CA PHE A 211 -9.40 21.56 17.44
C PHE A 211 -10.40 22.31 16.55
N ASN A 212 -10.26 22.21 15.24
CA ASN A 212 -11.21 22.80 14.31
C ASN A 212 -12.61 22.23 14.54
N VAL A 213 -13.60 23.11 14.58
CA VAL A 213 -14.99 22.72 14.84
C VAL A 213 -15.78 22.33 13.58
N ASP A 214 -15.24 22.64 12.38
CA ASP A 214 -15.84 22.20 11.12
C ASP A 214 -15.42 20.74 10.85
N PRO A 215 -16.36 19.76 10.92
CA PRO A 215 -16.03 18.35 10.73
C PRO A 215 -15.44 18.05 9.34
N ARG A 216 -15.75 18.87 8.32
CA ARG A 216 -15.20 18.67 6.96
C ARG A 216 -13.71 18.95 6.89
N GLN A 217 -13.15 19.74 7.82
CA GLN A 217 -11.70 19.97 7.90
C GLN A 217 -10.93 18.74 8.39
N HIS A 218 -11.61 17.80 9.04
CA HIS A 218 -11.08 16.50 9.46
C HIS A 218 -11.23 15.40 8.38
N CYS A 219 -11.83 15.75 7.25
CA CYS A 219 -11.96 14.87 6.10
C CYS A 219 -10.89 15.16 5.05
N VAL A 220 -10.64 14.17 4.20
CA VAL A 220 -9.75 14.35 3.05
C VAL A 220 -10.34 15.33 2.05
N SER A 221 -9.57 16.35 1.71
CA SER A 221 -9.83 17.28 0.61
C SER A 221 -8.95 16.89 -0.57
N MET A 222 -9.55 16.64 -1.74
CA MET A 222 -8.84 16.19 -2.93
C MET A 222 -9.19 17.03 -4.15
N ASN A 223 -8.20 17.69 -4.74
CA ASN A 223 -8.31 18.26 -6.07
C ASN A 223 -8.07 17.17 -7.13
N GLY A 224 -9.15 16.48 -7.53
CA GLY A 224 -9.05 15.33 -8.44
C GLY A 224 -8.38 15.66 -9.78
N SER A 225 -8.56 16.86 -10.31
CA SER A 225 -7.93 17.29 -11.58
C SER A 225 -6.42 17.45 -11.43
N ASN A 226 -5.97 18.09 -10.34
CA ASN A 226 -4.53 18.28 -10.09
C ASN A 226 -3.85 16.94 -9.81
N VAL A 227 -4.48 16.08 -8.99
CA VAL A 227 -3.98 14.73 -8.70
C VAL A 227 -3.90 13.88 -9.98
N PHE A 228 -4.89 13.96 -10.86
CA PHE A 228 -4.85 13.29 -12.17
C PHE A 228 -3.68 13.81 -13.01
N ASN A 229 -3.58 15.13 -13.21
CA ASN A 229 -2.53 15.76 -14.02
C ASN A 229 -1.13 15.45 -13.49
N PHE A 230 -0.96 15.49 -12.16
CA PHE A 230 0.25 15.05 -11.50
C PHE A 230 0.58 13.61 -11.88
N THR A 231 -0.35 12.69 -11.69
CA THR A 231 -0.14 11.25 -11.89
C THR A 231 0.27 10.94 -13.34
N ILE A 232 -0.45 11.46 -14.32
CA ILE A 232 -0.14 11.20 -15.74
C ILE A 232 1.17 11.86 -16.21
N ARG A 233 1.65 12.87 -15.50
CA ARG A 233 2.93 13.54 -15.75
C ARG A 233 4.10 12.74 -15.19
N VAL A 234 3.98 12.21 -13.96
CA VAL A 234 5.13 11.66 -13.23
C VAL A 234 5.33 10.15 -13.40
N ILE A 235 4.26 9.37 -13.63
CA ILE A 235 4.37 7.91 -13.67
C ILE A 235 5.08 7.38 -14.91
N PRO A 236 4.83 7.86 -16.16
CA PRO A 236 5.56 7.37 -17.32
C PRO A 236 7.09 7.55 -17.21
N PRO A 237 7.63 8.75 -16.84
CA PRO A 237 9.07 8.88 -16.63
C PRO A 237 9.57 8.03 -15.44
N LEU A 238 8.79 7.87 -14.36
CA LEU A 238 9.16 7.02 -13.23
C LEU A 238 9.42 5.58 -13.66
N ILE A 239 8.51 5.00 -14.47
CA ILE A 239 8.67 3.64 -15.02
C ILE A 239 9.93 3.54 -15.86
N ARG A 240 10.13 4.47 -16.82
CA ARG A 240 11.32 4.51 -17.70
C ARG A 240 12.61 4.56 -16.86
N ASP A 241 12.66 5.49 -15.90
CA ASP A 241 13.84 5.73 -15.08
C ASP A 241 14.17 4.53 -14.18
N THR A 242 13.16 3.77 -13.73
CA THR A 242 13.34 2.55 -12.96
C THR A 242 13.85 1.40 -13.81
N LEU A 243 13.33 1.23 -15.03
CA LEU A 243 13.80 0.23 -16.00
C LEU A 243 15.24 0.52 -16.43
N GLU A 244 15.56 1.79 -16.70
CA GLU A 244 16.93 2.24 -17.02
C GLU A 244 17.90 1.93 -15.87
N LEU A 245 17.52 2.27 -14.63
CA LEU A 245 18.33 1.98 -13.45
C LEU A 245 18.58 0.48 -13.26
N ALA A 246 17.56 -0.35 -13.54
CA ALA A 246 17.66 -1.80 -13.44
C ALA A 246 18.41 -2.43 -14.61
N GLY A 247 18.53 -1.74 -15.74
CA GLY A 247 19.12 -2.26 -16.98
C GLY A 247 18.27 -3.33 -17.65
N VAL A 248 16.93 -3.20 -17.56
CA VAL A 248 15.98 -4.17 -18.13
C VAL A 248 14.95 -3.49 -19.03
N ASP A 249 14.47 -4.22 -20.03
CA ASP A 249 13.37 -3.78 -20.88
C ASP A 249 12.02 -3.94 -20.18
N LYS A 250 11.02 -3.14 -20.63
CA LYS A 250 9.66 -3.21 -20.08
C LYS A 250 9.01 -4.59 -20.24
N ASP A 251 9.37 -5.34 -21.27
CA ASP A 251 8.83 -6.68 -21.54
C ASP A 251 9.44 -7.75 -20.64
N ALA A 252 10.54 -7.45 -19.95
CA ALA A 252 11.15 -8.33 -18.94
C ALA A 252 10.45 -8.20 -17.58
N VAL A 253 9.53 -7.27 -17.39
CA VAL A 253 8.70 -7.12 -16.19
C VAL A 253 7.45 -7.99 -16.32
N ASP A 254 7.26 -8.92 -15.40
CA ASP A 254 6.11 -9.81 -15.44
C ASP A 254 4.80 -9.07 -15.11
N TYR A 255 4.80 -8.24 -14.05
CA TYR A 255 3.61 -7.47 -13.65
C TYR A 255 3.96 -6.07 -13.15
N TYR A 256 3.08 -5.12 -13.47
CA TYR A 256 3.11 -3.74 -13.00
C TYR A 256 2.04 -3.54 -11.93
N MET A 257 2.43 -3.56 -10.67
CA MET A 257 1.54 -3.43 -9.50
C MET A 257 1.40 -1.96 -9.15
N PHE A 258 0.38 -1.32 -9.74
CA PHE A 258 0.07 0.07 -9.42
C PHE A 258 -0.64 0.18 -8.08
N HIS A 259 -0.40 1.28 -7.37
CA HIS A 259 -1.35 1.78 -6.39
C HIS A 259 -2.75 1.82 -7.00
N GLN A 260 -3.72 1.20 -6.35
CA GLN A 260 -5.09 1.07 -6.82
C GLN A 260 -5.86 2.38 -6.58
N SER A 261 -5.54 3.42 -7.34
CA SER A 261 -6.09 4.76 -7.18
C SER A 261 -7.54 4.89 -7.65
N ASN A 262 -7.78 4.69 -8.93
CA ASN A 262 -9.07 4.49 -9.57
C ASN A 262 -8.87 3.90 -10.98
N ARG A 263 -9.91 3.26 -11.52
CA ARG A 263 -9.84 2.55 -12.81
C ARG A 263 -9.51 3.46 -13.98
N PHE A 264 -10.05 4.68 -13.99
CA PHE A 264 -9.82 5.62 -15.05
C PHE A 264 -8.34 6.01 -15.15
N ILE A 265 -7.71 6.37 -14.04
CA ILE A 265 -6.27 6.70 -13.97
C ILE A 265 -5.43 5.50 -14.40
N MET A 266 -5.69 4.32 -13.82
CA MET A 266 -4.90 3.12 -14.11
C MET A 266 -4.97 2.73 -15.58
N ASN A 267 -6.16 2.72 -16.19
CA ASN A 267 -6.34 2.44 -17.61
C ASN A 267 -5.64 3.48 -18.49
N HIS A 268 -5.70 4.76 -18.11
CA HIS A 268 -5.01 5.82 -18.86
C HIS A 268 -3.50 5.63 -18.82
N LEU A 269 -2.92 5.33 -17.67
CA LEU A 269 -1.49 5.06 -17.50
C LEU A 269 -1.05 3.81 -18.28
N THR A 270 -1.81 2.72 -18.18
CA THR A 270 -1.56 1.46 -18.90
C THR A 270 -1.45 1.72 -20.41
N LYS A 271 -2.42 2.47 -20.95
CA LYS A 271 -2.43 2.85 -22.37
C LYS A 271 -1.28 3.80 -22.72
N LYS A 272 -1.03 4.82 -21.89
CA LYS A 272 0.00 5.85 -22.16
C LYS A 272 1.42 5.28 -22.15
N VAL A 273 1.70 4.30 -21.29
CA VAL A 273 2.99 3.62 -21.21
C VAL A 273 3.10 2.49 -22.25
N GLY A 274 1.98 2.05 -22.82
CA GLY A 274 1.93 0.91 -23.74
C GLY A 274 2.19 -0.41 -23.05
N LEU A 275 1.56 -0.61 -21.87
CA LEU A 275 1.62 -1.88 -21.14
C LEU A 275 0.49 -2.80 -21.60
N ALA A 276 0.77 -4.10 -21.64
CA ALA A 276 -0.25 -5.11 -21.85
C ALA A 276 -1.18 -5.18 -20.61
N THR A 277 -2.50 -5.18 -20.83
CA THR A 277 -3.49 -5.07 -19.74
C THR A 277 -3.44 -6.23 -18.77
N GLU A 278 -3.10 -7.42 -19.26
CA GLU A 278 -2.93 -8.63 -18.45
C GLU A 278 -1.73 -8.55 -17.48
N ARG A 279 -0.80 -7.62 -17.73
CA ARG A 279 0.34 -7.34 -16.83
C ARG A 279 0.05 -6.25 -15.80
N VAL A 280 -1.15 -5.67 -15.81
CA VAL A 280 -1.56 -4.59 -14.88
C VAL A 280 -2.78 -5.05 -14.09
N PRO A 281 -2.58 -5.78 -12.99
CA PRO A 281 -3.70 -6.25 -12.16
C PRO A 281 -4.50 -5.09 -11.57
N ILE A 282 -5.83 -5.19 -11.65
CA ILE A 282 -6.78 -4.25 -11.07
C ILE A 282 -7.72 -5.02 -10.16
N ILE A 283 -7.82 -4.58 -8.89
CA ILE A 283 -8.67 -5.19 -7.85
C ILE A 283 -9.66 -4.19 -7.23
N LEU A 284 -9.70 -3.00 -7.79
CA LEU A 284 -10.51 -1.87 -7.30
C LEU A 284 -12.01 -2.19 -7.17
N ASP A 285 -12.51 -3.05 -8.06
CA ASP A 285 -13.92 -3.46 -8.09
C ASP A 285 -14.38 -4.11 -6.79
N ARG A 286 -13.47 -4.78 -6.08
CA ARG A 286 -13.76 -5.53 -4.86
C ARG A 286 -13.34 -4.82 -3.58
N PHE A 287 -12.29 -4.01 -3.63
CA PHE A 287 -11.64 -3.49 -2.43
C PHE A 287 -11.62 -1.96 -2.35
N GLY A 288 -11.85 -1.26 -3.47
CA GLY A 288 -11.68 0.18 -3.55
C GLY A 288 -10.21 0.62 -3.42
N ASN A 289 -10.01 1.91 -3.18
CA ASN A 289 -8.70 2.48 -2.91
C ASN A 289 -8.39 2.34 -1.41
N THR A 290 -7.49 1.44 -1.07
CA THR A 290 -7.07 1.16 0.31
C THR A 290 -5.80 1.93 0.73
N GLY A 291 -5.43 2.98 -0.03
CA GLY A 291 -4.21 3.74 0.27
C GLY A 291 -2.93 2.93 0.06
N GLY A 292 -2.02 3.00 1.02
CA GLY A 292 -0.72 2.32 0.98
C GLY A 292 -0.80 0.80 0.82
N PRO A 293 -1.70 0.07 1.54
CA PRO A 293 -1.85 -1.39 1.40
C PRO A 293 -2.33 -1.87 0.03
N SER A 294 -2.73 -0.99 -0.87
CA SER A 294 -3.32 -1.37 -2.16
C SER A 294 -2.38 -2.17 -3.07
N ILE A 295 -1.07 -1.93 -3.02
CA ILE A 295 -0.08 -2.70 -3.78
C ILE A 295 0.05 -4.13 -3.22
N PRO A 296 0.34 -4.35 -1.92
CA PRO A 296 0.38 -5.70 -1.37
C PRO A 296 -0.97 -6.42 -1.47
N LEU A 297 -2.10 -5.71 -1.39
CA LEU A 297 -3.41 -6.29 -1.61
C LEU A 297 -3.58 -6.77 -3.06
N ALA A 298 -3.10 -6.02 -4.06
CA ALA A 298 -3.06 -6.48 -5.44
C ALA A 298 -2.15 -7.71 -5.60
N MET A 299 -1.00 -7.75 -4.93
CA MET A 299 -0.11 -8.93 -4.96
C MET A 299 -0.79 -10.20 -4.42
N THR A 300 -1.66 -10.10 -3.42
CA THR A 300 -2.31 -11.26 -2.81
C THR A 300 -3.64 -11.62 -3.46
N GLN A 301 -4.33 -10.69 -4.11
CA GLN A 301 -5.73 -10.83 -4.53
C GLN A 301 -5.97 -10.78 -6.04
N ALA A 302 -4.97 -10.43 -6.85
CA ALA A 302 -5.17 -10.30 -8.29
C ALA A 302 -5.20 -11.63 -9.04
N GLY A 303 -4.80 -12.74 -8.42
CA GLY A 303 -4.85 -14.06 -9.05
C GLY A 303 -3.92 -14.21 -10.26
N PHE A 304 -2.80 -13.47 -10.28
CA PHE A 304 -1.83 -13.56 -11.38
C PHE A 304 -1.03 -14.86 -11.37
N ASP A 305 -0.58 -15.30 -12.54
CA ASP A 305 0.18 -16.53 -12.70
C ASP A 305 1.54 -16.46 -11.98
N ARG A 306 1.84 -17.50 -11.23
CA ARG A 306 3.11 -17.66 -10.52
C ARG A 306 3.77 -18.99 -10.90
N PRO A 307 4.73 -18.98 -11.84
CA PRO A 307 5.50 -20.16 -12.17
C PRO A 307 6.22 -20.73 -10.92
N ALA A 308 6.22 -22.05 -10.77
CA ALA A 308 6.85 -22.70 -9.63
C ALA A 308 8.39 -22.75 -9.73
N ASP A 309 8.91 -22.58 -10.93
CA ASP A 309 10.32 -22.79 -11.29
C ASP A 309 11.12 -21.50 -11.46
N ARG A 310 10.45 -20.34 -11.49
CA ARG A 310 11.14 -19.05 -11.62
C ARG A 310 10.53 -17.97 -10.74
N SER A 311 11.35 -17.00 -10.42
CA SER A 311 10.92 -15.75 -9.77
C SER A 311 10.19 -14.84 -10.75
N LEU A 312 9.32 -13.98 -10.23
CA LEU A 312 8.64 -12.91 -10.98
C LEU A 312 9.34 -11.58 -10.74
N ARG A 313 9.52 -10.78 -11.80
CA ARG A 313 9.92 -9.38 -11.70
C ARG A 313 8.67 -8.51 -11.61
N LEU A 314 8.51 -7.82 -10.49
CA LEU A 314 7.38 -6.95 -10.22
C LEU A 314 7.85 -5.49 -10.23
N MET A 315 7.20 -4.65 -11.03
CA MET A 315 7.31 -3.20 -10.94
C MET A 315 6.21 -2.69 -10.01
N LEU A 316 6.59 -2.23 -8.84
CA LEU A 316 5.68 -1.66 -7.84
C LEU A 316 5.63 -0.14 -8.00
N LEU A 317 4.44 0.46 -8.03
CA LEU A 317 4.24 1.88 -8.38
C LEU A 317 3.30 2.53 -7.37
N GLY A 318 3.86 3.27 -6.42
CA GLY A 318 3.12 4.04 -5.41
C GLY A 318 3.15 5.54 -5.74
N TYR A 319 2.00 6.23 -5.66
CA TYR A 319 1.89 7.66 -5.96
C TYR A 319 0.65 8.27 -5.34
N GLY A 320 0.74 9.50 -4.85
CA GLY A 320 -0.38 10.25 -4.29
C GLY A 320 0.06 11.34 -3.31
N VAL A 321 -0.59 11.30 -2.15
CA VAL A 321 -0.42 12.31 -1.09
C VAL A 321 1.04 12.62 -0.78
N GLY A 322 1.31 14.00 -0.61
CA GLY A 322 2.63 14.52 -0.31
C GLY A 322 2.95 15.82 -1.07
N LEU A 323 2.95 15.89 -2.43
CA LEU A 323 2.83 14.73 -3.31
C LEU A 323 4.10 13.87 -3.25
N SER A 324 3.94 12.58 -3.30
CA SER A 324 5.06 11.64 -3.33
C SER A 324 4.79 10.50 -4.32
N TRP A 325 5.85 10.04 -4.99
CA TRP A 325 5.75 8.90 -5.91
C TRP A 325 7.04 8.11 -5.90
N ALA A 326 6.90 6.81 -6.03
CA ALA A 326 8.03 5.91 -6.05
C ALA A 326 7.75 4.67 -6.89
N ALA A 327 8.81 4.12 -7.49
CA ALA A 327 8.78 2.80 -8.11
C ALA A 327 9.88 1.92 -7.54
N ALA A 328 9.57 0.63 -7.48
CA ALA A 328 10.55 -0.40 -7.19
C ALA A 328 10.44 -1.52 -8.22
N LEU A 329 11.57 -1.96 -8.78
CA LEU A 329 11.64 -3.23 -9.48
C LEU A 329 12.23 -4.24 -8.51
N VAL A 330 11.41 -5.23 -8.15
CA VAL A 330 11.75 -6.27 -7.16
C VAL A 330 11.48 -7.65 -7.70
N THR A 331 12.14 -8.63 -7.12
CA THR A 331 11.97 -10.05 -7.46
C THR A 331 11.13 -10.74 -6.41
N LEU A 332 10.02 -11.33 -6.82
CA LEU A 332 9.18 -12.19 -5.98
C LEU A 332 9.54 -13.65 -6.24
N PRO A 333 10.17 -14.35 -5.27
CA PRO A 333 10.56 -15.74 -5.47
C PRO A 333 9.32 -16.66 -5.49
N PRO A 334 9.39 -17.82 -6.19
CA PRO A 334 8.25 -18.73 -6.30
C PRO A 334 7.79 -19.29 -4.96
N GLN A 335 8.71 -19.40 -3.99
CA GLN A 335 8.43 -19.88 -2.63
C GLN A 335 7.76 -18.83 -1.73
N ALA A 336 7.76 -17.54 -2.12
CA ALA A 336 7.13 -16.50 -1.33
C ALA A 336 5.64 -16.82 -1.10
N ARG A 337 5.22 -16.75 0.16
CA ARG A 337 3.80 -16.95 0.50
C ARG A 337 3.00 -15.71 0.21
N LEU A 338 1.90 -15.84 -0.52
CA LEU A 338 0.91 -14.76 -0.73
C LEU A 338 -0.39 -15.19 -0.06
N MET A 339 -0.83 -14.42 0.93
CA MET A 339 -1.94 -14.81 1.80
C MET A 339 -2.91 -13.65 1.99
N HIS A 340 -4.13 -14.01 2.34
CA HIS A 340 -5.18 -13.06 2.67
C HIS A 340 -6.01 -13.57 3.83
N THR A 341 -6.54 -12.63 4.63
CA THR A 341 -7.47 -12.93 5.71
C THR A 341 -8.47 -11.78 5.86
N GLU A 342 -9.50 -12.00 6.65
CA GLU A 342 -10.48 -10.99 7.01
C GLU A 342 -10.48 -10.79 8.52
N TRP A 343 -10.61 -9.52 8.94
CA TRP A 343 -10.81 -9.15 10.33
C TRP A 343 -12.30 -9.17 10.67
N PRO A 344 -12.74 -9.88 11.70
CA PRO A 344 -14.15 -9.95 12.06
C PRO A 344 -14.66 -8.58 12.47
N SER A 345 -15.77 -8.15 11.87
CA SER A 345 -16.47 -6.95 12.32
C SER A 345 -17.17 -7.27 13.64
N HIS A 346 -16.94 -6.46 14.66
CA HIS A 346 -17.71 -6.52 15.89
C HIS A 346 -19.09 -5.91 15.61
N GLY A 347 -20.07 -6.76 15.29
CA GLY A 347 -21.43 -6.32 14.99
C GLY A 347 -22.03 -5.54 16.16
N LYS A 348 -22.62 -4.36 15.85
CA LYS A 348 -23.75 -3.82 16.65
C LYS A 348 -25.03 -4.44 16.18
#